data_cb5d20638abd658c4c91ab21946349cb
#
_entry.id   cb5d20638abd658c4c91ab21946349cb
#
_cell.length_a   1.000
_cell.length_b   1.000
_cell.length_c   1.000
_cell.angle_alpha   90.00
_cell.angle_beta   90.00
_cell.angle_gamma   90.00
#
_symmetry.space_group_name_H-M   'P 1'
#
loop_
_entity.id
_entity.type
_entity.pdbx_description
1 polymer ?
#
loop_
_entity_poly.entity_id
_entity_poly.type
_entity_poly.pdbx_seq_one_letter_code
_entity_poly.pdbx_strand_id
1 'polypeptide(L)'
;MSSQPSFRTFDTAHPRIMVVDGSKVVRKMIEGVLRQQLPDVEFVGCETGEEAKAALQAGAINLVTTALRLPDMDGLDLARYLREHTPQAYIPIIVVSGDVQERLESRSISDDVTDYFDKALGFNALAAFIKGYVAPESEAGGEVLYVEDSRVVAMATRRMLEKHGLTVTHATGVEDAIAHLETAKAQGRVPGPDVVLTDVYLKGDLTGKDLVHSIRHDFGYAKGLLPVLVMTGDANPANQSDLLRHGANDLVQKPIEERLLVTKLLFQLRVGRLLRAKLGQ
;
A
#
# COMPACT_ATOMS: atom_id res chain seq x y z
N MET A 1 -22.96 2.97 -26.86
CA MET A 1 -21.49 3.09 -26.88
C MET A 1 -21.04 3.45 -25.48
N SER A 2 -20.66 2.45 -24.73
CA SER A 2 -20.29 2.59 -23.32
C SER A 2 -18.80 2.98 -23.26
N SER A 3 -18.50 4.21 -22.92
CA SER A 3 -17.14 4.69 -22.70
C SER A 3 -16.59 4.00 -21.44
N GLN A 4 -15.68 3.04 -21.63
CA GLN A 4 -14.88 2.55 -20.53
C GLN A 4 -14.11 3.72 -19.91
N PRO A 5 -14.05 3.83 -18.59
CA PRO A 5 -13.17 4.81 -17.95
C PRO A 5 -11.73 4.46 -18.33
N SER A 6 -11.11 5.30 -19.14
CA SER A 6 -9.69 5.22 -19.42
C SER A 6 -8.96 5.42 -18.09
N PHE A 7 -8.30 4.38 -17.58
CA PHE A 7 -7.30 4.54 -16.53
C PHE A 7 -6.29 5.56 -17.05
N ARG A 8 -6.36 6.80 -16.52
CA ARG A 8 -5.33 7.80 -16.81
C ARG A 8 -4.03 7.23 -16.27
N THR A 9 -3.11 6.89 -17.16
CA THR A 9 -1.71 6.70 -16.85
C THR A 9 -1.30 7.86 -15.95
N PHE A 10 -0.79 7.55 -14.76
CA PHE A 10 -0.24 8.57 -13.88
C PHE A 10 0.85 9.29 -14.67
N ASP A 11 0.68 10.58 -14.90
CA ASP A 11 1.77 11.40 -15.44
C ASP A 11 2.85 11.48 -14.37
N THR A 12 3.87 10.65 -14.51
CA THR A 12 5.00 10.58 -13.57
C THR A 12 6.02 11.67 -13.86
N ALA A 13 5.92 12.36 -14.99
CA ALA A 13 6.84 13.43 -15.36
C ALA A 13 6.68 14.65 -14.44
N HIS A 14 5.45 14.99 -14.06
CA HIS A 14 5.13 16.10 -13.18
C HIS A 14 4.15 15.65 -12.09
N PRO A 15 4.62 14.93 -11.04
CA PRO A 15 3.73 14.41 -10.02
C PRO A 15 3.10 15.53 -9.21
N ARG A 16 1.77 15.48 -9.09
CA ARG A 16 0.97 16.47 -8.37
C ARG A 16 0.63 15.92 -6.99
N ILE A 17 1.25 16.51 -5.95
CA ILE A 17 1.15 16.02 -4.56
C ILE A 17 0.34 17.00 -3.73
N MET A 18 -0.72 16.49 -3.11
CA MET A 18 -1.54 17.26 -2.18
C MET A 18 -1.06 17.03 -0.75
N VAL A 19 -0.87 18.14 -0.02
CA VAL A 19 -0.51 18.11 1.41
C VAL A 19 -1.59 18.86 2.20
N VAL A 20 -2.31 18.13 3.03
CA VAL A 20 -3.40 18.66 3.86
C VAL A 20 -2.96 18.68 5.33
N ASP A 21 -2.72 19.85 5.87
CA ASP A 21 -2.31 20.05 7.26
C ASP A 21 -2.72 21.46 7.70
N GLY A 22 -3.35 21.61 8.86
CA GLY A 22 -3.77 22.90 9.40
C GLY A 22 -2.64 23.90 9.65
N SER A 23 -1.38 23.41 9.78
CA SER A 23 -0.21 24.26 10.01
C SER A 23 0.45 24.71 8.72
N LYS A 24 0.40 26.00 8.43
CA LYS A 24 1.12 26.59 7.29
C LYS A 24 2.62 26.32 7.34
N VAL A 25 3.21 26.26 8.53
CA VAL A 25 4.64 25.99 8.72
C VAL A 25 4.95 24.56 8.28
N VAL A 26 4.15 23.58 8.71
CA VAL A 26 4.31 22.18 8.33
C VAL A 26 4.16 22.03 6.80
N ARG A 27 3.13 22.62 6.20
CA ARG A 27 2.95 22.58 4.73
C ARG A 27 4.18 23.13 3.99
N LYS A 28 4.74 24.24 4.45
CA LYS A 28 5.94 24.85 3.84
C LYS A 28 7.20 24.01 4.02
N MET A 29 7.36 23.34 5.15
CA MET A 29 8.49 22.44 5.40
C MET A 29 8.40 21.21 4.48
N ILE A 30 7.22 20.60 4.34
CA ILE A 30 6.99 19.47 3.45
C ILE A 30 7.22 19.90 1.98
N GLU A 31 6.68 21.05 1.56
CA GLU A 31 6.91 21.61 0.22
C GLU A 31 8.40 21.76 -0.07
N GLY A 32 9.16 22.34 0.84
CA GLY A 32 10.60 22.57 0.68
C GLY A 32 11.38 21.28 0.45
N VAL A 33 11.15 20.25 1.25
CA VAL A 33 11.85 18.97 1.10
C VAL A 33 11.37 18.18 -0.12
N LEU A 34 10.08 18.27 -0.50
CA LEU A 34 9.57 17.64 -1.70
C LEU A 34 10.22 18.25 -2.96
N ARG A 35 10.29 19.56 -3.06
CA ARG A 35 10.93 20.25 -4.19
C ARG A 35 12.43 19.95 -4.34
N GLN A 36 13.11 19.64 -3.23
CA GLN A 36 14.52 19.21 -3.29
C GLN A 36 14.68 17.80 -3.84
N GLN A 37 13.76 16.88 -3.51
CA GLN A 37 13.85 15.47 -3.91
C GLN A 37 13.11 15.17 -5.22
N LEU A 38 12.13 15.98 -5.57
CA LEU A 38 11.27 15.89 -6.75
C LEU A 38 11.19 17.30 -7.38
N PRO A 39 12.17 17.73 -8.18
CA PRO A 39 12.22 19.09 -8.73
C PRO A 39 10.98 19.47 -9.54
N ASP A 40 10.39 18.50 -10.27
CA ASP A 40 9.24 18.69 -11.16
C ASP A 40 7.88 18.48 -10.44
N VAL A 41 7.88 18.42 -9.09
CA VAL A 41 6.65 18.24 -8.33
C VAL A 41 5.75 19.47 -8.38
N GLU A 42 4.48 19.28 -8.69
CA GLU A 42 3.43 20.26 -8.44
C GLU A 42 2.88 20.07 -7.03
N PHE A 43 3.09 21.05 -6.19
CA PHE A 43 2.65 21.03 -4.80
C PHE A 43 1.28 21.69 -4.65
N VAL A 44 0.33 20.97 -4.05
CA VAL A 44 -1.01 21.48 -3.70
C VAL A 44 -1.15 21.48 -2.18
N GLY A 45 -1.02 22.65 -1.55
CA GLY A 45 -1.16 22.79 -0.10
C GLY A 45 -2.57 23.17 0.29
N CYS A 46 -3.22 22.39 1.14
CA CYS A 46 -4.55 22.65 1.68
C CYS A 46 -4.49 22.76 3.21
N GLU A 47 -5.20 23.74 3.77
CA GLU A 47 -5.29 23.94 5.21
C GLU A 47 -6.39 23.07 5.83
N THR A 48 -7.46 22.87 5.08
CA THR A 48 -8.68 22.19 5.53
C THR A 48 -9.04 21.04 4.60
N GLY A 49 -9.90 20.15 5.08
CA GLY A 49 -10.45 19.06 4.28
C GLY A 49 -11.36 19.59 3.15
N GLU A 50 -12.11 20.67 3.37
CA GLU A 50 -12.94 21.29 2.33
C GLU A 50 -12.09 21.90 1.21
N GLU A 51 -10.95 22.54 1.54
CA GLU A 51 -9.99 22.99 0.52
C GLU A 51 -9.44 21.81 -0.30
N ALA A 52 -9.13 20.69 0.36
CA ALA A 52 -8.67 19.50 -0.31
C ALA A 52 -9.72 18.91 -1.26
N LYS A 53 -10.98 18.83 -0.85
CA LYS A 53 -12.09 18.40 -1.70
C LYS A 53 -12.26 19.30 -2.93
N ALA A 54 -12.17 20.62 -2.75
CA ALA A 54 -12.24 21.56 -3.86
C ALA A 54 -11.07 21.43 -4.83
N ALA A 55 -9.84 21.24 -4.32
CA ALA A 55 -8.64 21.07 -5.13
C ALA A 55 -8.66 19.79 -5.98
N LEU A 56 -9.32 18.72 -5.50
CA LEU A 56 -9.50 17.47 -6.25
C LEU A 56 -10.42 17.64 -7.47
N GLN A 57 -11.35 18.56 -7.40
CA GLN A 57 -12.21 18.87 -8.55
C GLN A 57 -11.47 19.65 -9.64
N ALA A 58 -10.41 20.38 -9.25
CA ALA A 58 -9.62 21.20 -10.17
C ALA A 58 -8.60 20.41 -11.01
N GLY A 59 -8.28 19.17 -10.64
CA GLY A 59 -7.35 18.35 -11.42
C GLY A 59 -6.93 17.06 -10.73
N ALA A 60 -6.23 16.20 -11.50
CA ALA A 60 -5.75 14.93 -10.99
C ALA A 60 -4.64 15.13 -9.93
N ILE A 61 -4.68 14.33 -8.89
CA ILE A 61 -3.67 14.25 -7.81
C ILE A 61 -3.01 12.89 -7.88
N ASN A 62 -1.70 12.83 -7.70
CA ASN A 62 -0.95 11.57 -7.72
C ASN A 62 -0.77 10.95 -6.33
N LEU A 63 -0.82 11.79 -5.28
CA LEU A 63 -0.70 11.35 -3.91
C LEU A 63 -1.28 12.42 -2.97
N VAL A 64 -1.92 11.98 -1.89
CA VAL A 64 -2.38 12.85 -0.80
C VAL A 64 -1.64 12.49 0.48
N THR A 65 -1.09 13.48 1.16
CA THR A 65 -0.76 13.37 2.59
C THR A 65 -1.76 14.18 3.38
N THR A 66 -2.24 13.66 4.49
CA THR A 66 -3.15 14.38 5.38
C THR A 66 -2.71 14.28 6.83
N ALA A 67 -2.81 15.38 7.57
CA ALA A 67 -2.76 15.29 9.01
C ALA A 67 -4.00 14.52 9.51
N LEU A 68 -3.85 13.88 10.66
CA LEU A 68 -4.96 13.13 11.26
C LEU A 68 -6.07 14.06 11.72
N ARG A 69 -5.71 15.21 12.31
CA ARG A 69 -6.65 16.25 12.75
C ARG A 69 -6.50 17.47 11.86
N LEU A 70 -7.54 17.81 11.13
CA LEU A 70 -7.65 19.04 10.35
C LEU A 70 -8.52 20.04 11.12
N PRO A 71 -8.49 21.34 10.78
CA PRO A 71 -9.31 22.34 11.44
C PRO A 71 -10.80 22.12 11.35
N ASP A 72 -11.28 21.46 10.28
CA ASP A 72 -12.68 21.29 9.93
C ASP A 72 -13.18 19.83 9.97
N MET A 73 -12.28 18.84 9.94
CA MET A 73 -12.65 17.42 9.95
C MET A 73 -11.51 16.51 10.41
N ASP A 74 -11.79 15.22 10.60
CA ASP A 74 -10.75 14.20 10.78
C ASP A 74 -10.13 13.82 9.42
N GLY A 75 -8.80 13.62 9.38
CA GLY A 75 -8.10 13.20 8.16
C GLY A 75 -8.56 11.84 7.63
N LEU A 76 -9.10 10.97 8.48
CA LEU A 76 -9.69 9.70 8.08
C LEU A 76 -11.03 9.90 7.35
N ASP A 77 -11.82 10.89 7.75
CA ASP A 77 -13.07 11.24 7.05
C ASP A 77 -12.76 11.83 5.68
N LEU A 78 -11.69 12.63 5.57
CA LEU A 78 -11.20 13.07 4.26
C LEU A 78 -10.76 11.89 3.39
N ALA A 79 -10.01 10.92 3.95
CA ALA A 79 -9.59 9.74 3.22
C ALA A 79 -10.79 8.93 2.69
N ARG A 80 -11.80 8.71 3.52
CA ARG A 80 -13.06 8.05 3.12
C ARG A 80 -13.75 8.80 1.99
N TYR A 81 -13.91 10.12 2.12
CA TYR A 81 -14.49 10.94 1.08
C TYR A 81 -13.77 10.79 -0.26
N LEU A 82 -12.43 10.79 -0.24
CA LEU A 82 -11.60 10.60 -1.43
C LEU A 82 -11.87 9.26 -2.10
N ARG A 83 -12.03 8.19 -1.32
CA ARG A 83 -12.33 6.86 -1.83
C ARG A 83 -13.70 6.76 -2.47
N GLU A 84 -14.72 7.36 -1.86
CA GLU A 84 -16.11 7.19 -2.24
C GLU A 84 -16.57 8.15 -3.33
N HIS A 85 -16.02 9.38 -3.35
CA HIS A 85 -16.61 10.47 -4.13
C HIS A 85 -15.71 11.00 -5.25
N THR A 86 -14.53 10.41 -5.46
CA THR A 86 -13.63 10.89 -6.50
C THR A 86 -13.30 9.81 -7.54
N PRO A 87 -13.09 10.19 -8.82
CA PRO A 87 -12.63 9.26 -9.85
C PRO A 87 -11.18 8.80 -9.61
N GLN A 88 -10.52 9.36 -8.61
CA GLN A 88 -9.12 9.10 -8.26
C GLN A 88 -9.02 8.16 -7.04
N ALA A 89 -9.95 7.24 -6.91
CA ALA A 89 -10.08 6.33 -5.78
C ALA A 89 -8.82 5.47 -5.49
N TYR A 90 -7.90 5.35 -6.44
CA TYR A 90 -6.67 4.54 -6.30
C TYR A 90 -5.43 5.34 -5.88
N ILE A 91 -5.53 6.65 -5.70
CA ILE A 91 -4.37 7.44 -5.28
C ILE A 91 -3.89 7.02 -3.88
N PRO A 92 -2.57 6.99 -3.64
CA PRO A 92 -2.04 6.80 -2.30
C PRO A 92 -2.51 7.91 -1.37
N ILE A 93 -3.00 7.54 -0.20
CA ILE A 93 -3.38 8.47 0.88
C ILE A 93 -2.54 8.10 2.10
N ILE A 94 -1.69 9.02 2.54
CA ILE A 94 -0.77 8.84 3.66
C ILE A 94 -1.21 9.73 4.81
N VAL A 95 -1.50 9.16 5.96
CA VAL A 95 -1.74 9.92 7.17
C VAL A 95 -0.41 10.22 7.85
N VAL A 96 -0.12 11.51 8.08
CA VAL A 96 1.10 11.99 8.72
C VAL A 96 0.76 12.47 10.13
N SER A 97 1.18 11.73 11.17
CA SER A 97 0.82 11.99 12.56
C SER A 97 2.00 11.75 13.51
N GLY A 98 2.00 12.42 14.67
CA GLY A 98 2.91 12.08 15.76
C GLY A 98 2.44 10.90 16.61
N ASP A 99 1.19 10.49 16.48
CA ASP A 99 0.55 9.46 17.30
C ASP A 99 0.37 8.14 16.53
N VAL A 100 1.19 7.91 15.49
CA VAL A 100 1.06 6.73 14.61
C VAL A 100 1.22 5.44 15.40
N GLN A 101 2.17 5.38 16.33
CA GLN A 101 2.49 4.18 17.09
C GLN A 101 1.32 3.76 18.01
N GLU A 102 0.73 4.71 18.69
CA GLU A 102 -0.44 4.48 19.57
C GLU A 102 -1.66 3.98 18.77
N ARG A 103 -1.84 4.49 17.55
CA ARG A 103 -2.93 4.06 16.66
C ARG A 103 -2.69 2.72 15.99
N LEU A 104 -1.45 2.41 15.63
CA LEU A 104 -1.07 1.07 15.17
C LEU A 104 -1.30 0.04 16.28
N GLU A 105 -1.04 0.40 17.53
CA GLU A 105 -1.26 -0.45 18.70
C GLU A 105 -2.75 -0.56 19.07
N SER A 106 -3.50 0.53 18.97
CA SER A 106 -4.95 0.59 19.28
C SER A 106 -5.86 0.18 18.12
N ARG A 107 -5.31 0.01 16.92
CA ARG A 107 -6.00 -0.40 15.69
C ARG A 107 -7.11 0.50 15.17
N SER A 108 -6.95 1.75 15.35
CA SER A 108 -7.73 2.75 14.67
C SER A 108 -7.22 3.00 13.23
N ILE A 109 -6.93 1.90 12.49
CA ILE A 109 -6.45 1.96 11.11
C ILE A 109 -7.67 1.94 10.20
N SER A 110 -7.79 2.93 9.33
CA SER A 110 -8.85 2.99 8.31
C SER A 110 -8.39 2.28 7.04
N ASP A 111 -9.27 1.46 6.44
CA ASP A 111 -9.05 0.84 5.12
C ASP A 111 -8.99 1.86 3.98
N ASP A 112 -9.43 3.10 4.23
CA ASP A 112 -9.36 4.18 3.26
C ASP A 112 -7.97 4.80 3.13
N VAL A 113 -7.10 4.55 4.13
CA VAL A 113 -5.71 5.06 4.17
C VAL A 113 -4.77 4.04 3.58
N THR A 114 -3.86 4.50 2.71
CA THR A 114 -2.85 3.63 2.11
C THR A 114 -1.74 3.34 3.12
N ASP A 115 -1.30 4.36 3.86
CA ASP A 115 -0.26 4.20 4.88
C ASP A 115 -0.27 5.32 5.92
N TYR A 116 0.48 5.09 6.99
CA TYR A 116 0.68 6.02 8.09
C TYR A 116 2.17 6.35 8.20
N PHE A 117 2.47 7.64 8.32
CA PHE A 117 3.84 8.12 8.47
C PHE A 117 4.01 8.84 9.81
N ASP A 118 5.01 8.42 10.59
CA ASP A 118 5.34 9.05 11.86
C ASP A 118 6.12 10.38 11.63
N LYS A 119 5.55 11.48 12.09
CA LYS A 119 6.20 12.81 12.04
C LYS A 119 7.56 12.84 12.73
N ALA A 120 7.79 11.99 13.73
CA ALA A 120 9.05 11.91 14.45
C ALA A 120 10.23 11.49 13.54
N LEU A 121 9.97 10.80 12.43
CA LEU A 121 10.99 10.44 11.43
C LEU A 121 11.50 11.63 10.62
N GLY A 122 10.82 12.78 10.70
CA GLY A 122 11.20 14.01 10.06
C GLY A 122 10.78 14.13 8.58
N PHE A 123 10.75 15.38 8.09
CA PHE A 123 10.18 15.67 6.77
C PHE A 123 11.07 15.19 5.60
N ASN A 124 12.38 15.05 5.79
CA ASN A 124 13.25 14.45 4.77
C ASN A 124 12.90 12.97 4.53
N ALA A 125 12.62 12.23 5.60
CA ALA A 125 12.17 10.84 5.50
C ALA A 125 10.78 10.75 4.85
N LEU A 126 9.88 11.68 5.18
CA LEU A 126 8.57 11.79 4.52
C LEU A 126 8.72 12.05 3.00
N ALA A 127 9.59 12.97 2.60
CA ALA A 127 9.80 13.27 1.18
C ALA A 127 10.39 12.06 0.42
N ALA A 128 11.36 11.35 1.02
CA ALA A 128 11.90 10.11 0.44
C ALA A 128 10.83 9.02 0.34
N PHE A 129 9.96 8.93 1.33
CA PHE A 129 8.82 8.01 1.36
C PHE A 129 7.82 8.34 0.23
N ILE A 130 7.42 9.60 0.09
CA ILE A 130 6.54 10.08 -0.97
C ILE A 130 7.17 9.85 -2.36
N LYS A 131 8.47 10.13 -2.52
CA LYS A 131 9.19 9.88 -3.78
C LYS A 131 9.03 8.44 -4.24
N GLY A 132 9.11 7.48 -3.34
CA GLY A 132 8.89 6.07 -3.63
C GLY A 132 7.51 5.74 -4.20
N TYR A 133 6.49 6.58 -3.92
CA TYR A 133 5.15 6.41 -4.48
C TYR A 133 4.99 7.04 -5.87
N VAL A 134 5.53 8.23 -6.07
CA VAL A 134 5.22 9.04 -7.26
C VAL A 134 6.27 8.97 -8.35
N ALA A 135 7.49 8.61 -8.02
CA ALA A 135 8.60 8.45 -8.96
C ALA A 135 9.35 7.13 -8.66
N PRO A 136 8.73 5.98 -8.86
CA PRO A 136 9.42 4.71 -8.71
C PRO A 136 10.54 4.62 -9.76
N GLU A 137 11.74 4.27 -9.32
CA GLU A 137 12.91 4.15 -10.20
C GLU A 137 12.84 2.97 -11.18
N SER A 138 11.77 2.16 -11.14
CA SER A 138 11.52 1.06 -12.07
C SER A 138 10.07 1.04 -12.55
N GLU A 139 9.91 0.64 -13.81
CA GLU A 139 8.63 0.52 -14.52
C GLU A 139 7.58 -0.32 -13.79
N ALA A 140 6.31 -0.03 -14.12
CA ALA A 140 5.14 -0.78 -13.66
C ALA A 140 5.31 -2.29 -13.93
N GLY A 141 5.06 -3.08 -12.92
CA GLY A 141 5.14 -4.54 -12.94
C GLY A 141 5.68 -5.03 -11.61
N GLY A 142 5.23 -6.20 -11.18
CA GLY A 142 5.70 -6.87 -9.98
C GLY A 142 5.24 -8.31 -9.97
N GLU A 143 6.04 -9.19 -9.38
CA GLU A 143 5.69 -10.59 -9.22
C GLU A 143 4.93 -10.78 -7.91
N VAL A 144 3.68 -11.24 -8.02
CA VAL A 144 2.82 -11.58 -6.88
C VAL A 144 2.73 -13.08 -6.76
N LEU A 145 3.16 -13.64 -5.63
CA LEU A 145 2.81 -15.01 -5.26
C LEU A 145 1.47 -14.98 -4.55
N TYR A 146 0.44 -15.48 -5.22
CA TYR A 146 -0.92 -15.45 -4.74
C TYR A 146 -1.37 -16.84 -4.29
N VAL A 147 -1.78 -16.97 -3.02
CA VAL A 147 -2.17 -18.23 -2.38
C VAL A 147 -3.66 -18.23 -2.08
N GLU A 148 -4.42 -19.06 -2.76
CA GLU A 148 -5.88 -19.15 -2.67
C GLU A 148 -6.34 -20.52 -3.16
N ASP A 149 -7.12 -21.24 -2.39
CA ASP A 149 -7.60 -22.59 -2.71
C ASP A 149 -8.87 -22.62 -3.57
N SER A 150 -9.63 -21.52 -3.58
CA SER A 150 -10.81 -21.36 -4.41
C SER A 150 -10.43 -20.93 -5.82
N ARG A 151 -10.59 -21.82 -6.80
CA ARG A 151 -10.31 -21.52 -8.22
C ARG A 151 -11.09 -20.32 -8.74
N VAL A 152 -12.32 -20.12 -8.28
CA VAL A 152 -13.18 -19.01 -8.73
C VAL A 152 -12.63 -17.69 -8.20
N VAL A 153 -12.30 -17.64 -6.91
CA VAL A 153 -11.72 -16.44 -6.27
C VAL A 153 -10.34 -16.16 -6.88
N ALA A 154 -9.50 -17.19 -7.03
CA ALA A 154 -8.18 -17.07 -7.62
C ALA A 154 -8.22 -16.48 -9.04
N MET A 155 -9.11 -16.97 -9.91
CA MET A 155 -9.26 -16.43 -11.26
C MET A 155 -9.73 -14.99 -11.28
N ALA A 156 -10.69 -14.63 -10.43
CA ALA A 156 -11.21 -13.27 -10.36
C ALA A 156 -10.14 -12.28 -9.87
N THR A 157 -9.49 -12.60 -8.76
CA THR A 157 -8.43 -11.77 -8.17
C THR A 157 -7.21 -11.68 -9.09
N ARG A 158 -6.78 -12.77 -9.70
CA ARG A 158 -5.69 -12.77 -10.67
C ARG A 158 -5.97 -11.81 -11.84
N ARG A 159 -7.18 -11.83 -12.42
CA ARG A 159 -7.57 -10.89 -13.48
C ARG A 159 -7.53 -9.43 -13.03
N MET A 160 -7.96 -9.16 -11.79
CA MET A 160 -7.85 -7.82 -11.21
C MET A 160 -6.40 -7.35 -11.19
N LEU A 161 -5.48 -8.18 -10.70
CA LEU A 161 -4.07 -7.85 -10.56
C LEU A 161 -3.36 -7.70 -11.91
N GLU A 162 -3.59 -8.64 -12.84
CA GLU A 162 -3.00 -8.61 -14.19
C GLU A 162 -3.44 -7.38 -15.01
N LYS A 163 -4.68 -6.93 -14.82
CA LYS A 163 -5.19 -5.67 -15.41
C LYS A 163 -4.37 -4.43 -14.98
N HIS A 164 -3.73 -4.50 -13.82
CA HIS A 164 -2.87 -3.43 -13.29
C HIS A 164 -1.36 -3.69 -13.52
N GLY A 165 -1.03 -4.57 -14.46
CA GLY A 165 0.35 -4.83 -14.90
C GLY A 165 1.15 -5.74 -13.95
N LEU A 166 0.48 -6.44 -13.03
CA LEU A 166 1.14 -7.38 -12.11
C LEU A 166 1.22 -8.78 -12.74
N THR A 167 2.34 -9.45 -12.53
CA THR A 167 2.51 -10.87 -12.89
C THR A 167 2.13 -11.72 -11.69
N VAL A 168 1.17 -12.65 -11.87
CA VAL A 168 0.64 -13.44 -10.76
C VAL A 168 1.00 -14.91 -10.91
N THR A 169 1.78 -15.41 -9.97
CA THR A 169 1.98 -16.86 -9.78
C THR A 169 0.99 -17.34 -8.72
N HIS A 170 0.13 -18.29 -9.06
CA HIS A 170 -0.91 -18.81 -8.19
C HIS A 170 -0.47 -20.14 -7.56
N ALA A 171 -0.57 -20.21 -6.24
CA ALA A 171 -0.42 -21.42 -5.43
C ALA A 171 -1.77 -21.79 -4.79
N THR A 172 -2.08 -23.08 -4.71
CA THR A 172 -3.36 -23.58 -4.21
C THR A 172 -3.36 -23.82 -2.70
N GLY A 173 -2.19 -23.77 -2.08
CA GLY A 173 -2.00 -23.99 -0.65
C GLY A 173 -0.64 -23.50 -0.19
N VAL A 174 -0.40 -23.65 1.11
CA VAL A 174 0.84 -23.19 1.75
C VAL A 174 2.06 -23.96 1.25
N GLU A 175 1.93 -25.27 1.09
CA GLU A 175 2.99 -26.14 0.62
C GLU A 175 3.46 -25.77 -0.79
N ASP A 176 2.52 -25.48 -1.69
CA ASP A 176 2.82 -25.02 -3.05
C ASP A 176 3.57 -23.67 -3.00
N ALA A 177 3.15 -22.77 -2.12
CA ALA A 177 3.79 -21.47 -1.95
C ALA A 177 5.22 -21.60 -1.41
N ILE A 178 5.43 -22.47 -0.42
CA ILE A 178 6.76 -22.76 0.14
C ILE A 178 7.67 -23.36 -0.95
N ALA A 179 7.19 -24.35 -1.70
CA ALA A 179 7.95 -24.97 -2.79
C ALA A 179 8.36 -23.94 -3.86
N HIS A 180 7.49 -22.95 -4.14
CA HIS A 180 7.80 -21.84 -5.05
C HIS A 180 8.94 -20.96 -4.50
N LEU A 181 8.89 -20.60 -3.22
CA LEU A 181 9.93 -19.80 -2.57
C LEU A 181 11.28 -20.55 -2.49
N GLU A 182 11.26 -21.85 -2.18
CA GLU A 182 12.45 -22.71 -2.20
C GLU A 182 13.08 -22.79 -3.58
N THR A 183 12.26 -22.98 -4.61
CA THR A 183 12.72 -23.01 -6.01
C THR A 183 13.37 -21.69 -6.41
N ALA A 184 12.75 -20.58 -6.07
CA ALA A 184 13.32 -19.26 -6.34
C ALA A 184 14.66 -19.06 -5.63
N LYS A 185 14.75 -19.46 -4.35
CA LYS A 185 15.97 -19.40 -3.56
C LYS A 185 17.08 -20.28 -4.15
N ALA A 186 16.76 -21.50 -4.57
CA ALA A 186 17.72 -22.41 -5.22
C ALA A 186 18.26 -21.87 -6.55
N GLN A 187 17.46 -21.04 -7.24
CA GLN A 187 17.84 -20.33 -8.47
C GLN A 187 18.62 -19.03 -8.23
N GLY A 188 18.91 -18.69 -6.97
CA GLY A 188 19.59 -17.44 -6.61
C GLY A 188 18.67 -16.21 -6.64
N ARG A 189 17.37 -16.38 -6.83
CA ARG A 189 16.39 -15.29 -6.76
C ARG A 189 15.88 -15.16 -5.31
N VAL A 190 16.34 -14.14 -4.62
CA VAL A 190 15.96 -13.89 -3.21
C VAL A 190 15.31 -12.52 -3.11
N PRO A 191 14.07 -12.43 -2.67
CA PRO A 191 13.19 -13.50 -2.15
C PRO A 191 12.43 -14.29 -3.23
N GLY A 192 12.57 -13.98 -4.50
CA GLY A 192 11.83 -14.52 -5.65
C GLY A 192 10.69 -13.58 -6.03
N PRO A 193 9.45 -13.74 -5.49
CA PRO A 193 8.37 -12.80 -5.73
C PRO A 193 8.61 -11.46 -5.03
N ASP A 194 7.99 -10.41 -5.55
CA ASP A 194 8.07 -9.08 -4.96
C ASP A 194 7.14 -8.92 -3.75
N VAL A 195 6.01 -9.65 -3.73
CA VAL A 195 5.01 -9.63 -2.66
C VAL A 195 4.25 -10.95 -2.61
N VAL A 196 3.83 -11.34 -1.42
CA VAL A 196 2.91 -12.47 -1.21
C VAL A 196 1.53 -11.93 -0.87
N LEU A 197 0.50 -12.47 -1.54
CA LEU A 197 -0.91 -12.27 -1.19
C LEU A 197 -1.47 -13.63 -0.81
N THR A 198 -2.02 -13.79 0.39
CA THR A 198 -2.54 -15.08 0.86
C THR A 198 -3.88 -14.96 1.54
N ASP A 199 -4.77 -15.94 1.36
CA ASP A 199 -5.91 -16.11 2.26
C ASP A 199 -5.42 -16.61 3.63
N VAL A 200 -6.19 -16.31 4.68
CA VAL A 200 -5.98 -16.90 6.01
C VAL A 200 -6.36 -18.37 6.01
N TYR A 201 -7.55 -18.68 5.51
CA TYR A 201 -8.11 -20.03 5.54
C TYR A 201 -7.93 -20.70 4.19
N LEU A 202 -7.01 -21.65 4.15
CA LEU A 202 -6.68 -22.44 2.98
C LEU A 202 -7.08 -23.92 3.23
N LYS A 203 -7.28 -24.68 2.18
CA LYS A 203 -7.46 -26.12 2.30
C LYS A 203 -6.14 -26.79 2.70
N GLY A 204 -6.23 -27.75 3.62
CA GLY A 204 -5.08 -28.46 4.16
C GLY A 204 -4.89 -28.20 5.65
N ASP A 205 -3.75 -28.61 6.18
CA ASP A 205 -3.43 -28.50 7.60
C ASP A 205 -2.79 -27.14 7.94
N LEU A 206 -2.26 -26.43 6.95
CA LEU A 206 -1.58 -25.15 7.09
C LEU A 206 -2.46 -23.99 6.65
N THR A 207 -2.35 -22.88 7.37
CA THR A 207 -3.08 -21.64 7.16
C THR A 207 -2.19 -20.54 6.55
N GLY A 208 -2.78 -19.47 6.05
CA GLY A 208 -2.01 -18.29 5.63
C GLY A 208 -1.15 -17.69 6.76
N LYS A 209 -1.55 -17.87 8.03
CA LYS A 209 -0.74 -17.49 9.20
C LYS A 209 0.53 -18.34 9.30
N ASP A 210 0.43 -19.64 9.04
CA ASP A 210 1.59 -20.53 9.02
C ASP A 210 2.55 -20.17 7.88
N LEU A 211 2.02 -19.79 6.72
CA LEU A 211 2.84 -19.26 5.62
C LEU A 211 3.59 -17.99 6.03
N VAL A 212 2.92 -17.05 6.69
CA VAL A 212 3.57 -15.83 7.21
C VAL A 212 4.69 -16.21 8.18
N HIS A 213 4.43 -17.16 9.09
CA HIS A 213 5.44 -17.65 10.03
C HIS A 213 6.65 -18.25 9.30
N SER A 214 6.45 -19.14 8.35
CA SER A 214 7.53 -19.74 7.55
C SER A 214 8.34 -18.68 6.82
N ILE A 215 7.71 -17.71 6.17
CA ILE A 215 8.40 -16.61 5.48
C ILE A 215 9.31 -15.84 6.43
N ARG A 216 8.85 -15.56 7.67
CA ARG A 216 9.60 -14.76 8.65
C ARG A 216 10.70 -15.55 9.38
N HIS A 217 10.43 -16.80 9.71
CA HIS A 217 11.32 -17.60 10.58
C HIS A 217 12.16 -18.64 9.80
N ASP A 218 11.54 -19.40 8.88
CA ASP A 218 12.27 -20.46 8.17
C ASP A 218 13.09 -19.90 7.00
N PHE A 219 12.50 -18.98 6.23
CA PHE A 219 13.23 -18.27 5.18
C PHE A 219 14.03 -17.07 5.71
N GLY A 220 13.68 -16.51 6.86
CA GLY A 220 14.32 -15.33 7.43
C GLY A 220 14.03 -14.03 6.66
N TYR A 221 12.97 -13.99 5.85
CA TYR A 221 12.65 -12.82 5.04
C TYR A 221 11.94 -11.76 5.88
N ALA A 222 12.62 -10.66 6.12
CA ALA A 222 12.06 -9.49 6.81
C ALA A 222 10.87 -8.88 6.04
N LYS A 223 10.00 -8.14 6.75
CA LYS A 223 8.83 -7.45 6.16
C LYS A 223 9.19 -6.55 4.96
N GLY A 224 10.34 -5.91 4.98
CA GLY A 224 10.82 -5.06 3.89
C GLY A 224 11.40 -5.83 2.71
N LEU A 225 11.88 -7.07 2.92
CA LEU A 225 12.44 -7.90 1.85
C LEU A 225 11.34 -8.61 1.07
N LEU A 226 10.41 -9.28 1.76
CA LEU A 226 9.24 -9.91 1.17
C LEU A 226 7.97 -9.47 1.91
N PRO A 227 7.28 -8.44 1.44
CA PRO A 227 5.99 -8.05 1.98
C PRO A 227 4.95 -9.16 1.84
N VAL A 228 4.11 -9.32 2.87
CA VAL A 228 2.99 -10.27 2.88
C VAL A 228 1.70 -9.54 3.22
N LEU A 229 0.73 -9.58 2.32
CA LEU A 229 -0.65 -9.17 2.54
C LEU A 229 -1.50 -10.39 2.80
N VAL A 230 -2.35 -10.30 3.81
CA VAL A 230 -3.26 -11.38 4.18
C VAL A 230 -4.70 -10.96 3.92
N MET A 231 -5.44 -11.76 3.16
CA MET A 231 -6.88 -11.58 2.94
C MET A 231 -7.64 -12.29 4.05
N THR A 232 -8.57 -11.59 4.68
CA THR A 232 -9.36 -12.15 5.79
C THR A 232 -10.83 -11.79 5.70
N GLY A 233 -11.71 -12.73 5.99
CA GLY A 233 -13.14 -12.49 6.21
C GLY A 233 -13.46 -12.18 7.67
N ASP A 234 -12.48 -12.28 8.57
CA ASP A 234 -12.68 -12.05 10.00
C ASP A 234 -12.56 -10.54 10.30
N ALA A 235 -13.68 -9.98 10.79
CA ALA A 235 -13.74 -8.59 11.20
C ALA A 235 -13.29 -8.36 12.66
N ASN A 236 -12.91 -9.44 13.40
CA ASN A 236 -12.48 -9.31 14.79
C ASN A 236 -11.10 -8.62 14.86
N PRO A 237 -11.01 -7.43 15.51
CA PRO A 237 -9.76 -6.69 15.59
C PRO A 237 -8.63 -7.46 16.30
N ALA A 238 -8.93 -8.33 17.25
CA ALA A 238 -7.93 -9.14 17.95
C ALA A 238 -7.27 -10.16 17.01
N ASN A 239 -8.04 -10.82 16.14
CA ASN A 239 -7.52 -11.78 15.17
C ASN A 239 -6.73 -11.09 14.06
N GLN A 240 -7.19 -9.93 13.61
CA GLN A 240 -6.44 -9.10 12.65
C GLN A 240 -5.11 -8.63 13.24
N SER A 241 -5.06 -8.28 14.58
CA SER A 241 -3.84 -7.93 15.33
C SER A 241 -2.85 -9.05 15.35
N ASP A 242 -3.35 -10.22 15.55
CA ASP A 242 -2.53 -11.40 15.66
C ASP A 242 -1.78 -11.65 14.33
N LEU A 243 -2.45 -11.55 13.18
CA LEU A 243 -1.82 -11.69 11.86
C LEU A 243 -0.68 -10.68 11.64
N LEU A 244 -0.88 -9.41 12.02
CA LEU A 244 0.15 -8.39 11.88
C LEU A 244 1.34 -8.61 12.83
N ARG A 245 1.09 -9.08 14.06
CA ARG A 245 2.15 -9.45 15.03
C ARG A 245 2.94 -10.66 14.56
N HIS A 246 2.30 -11.62 13.89
CA HIS A 246 2.97 -12.77 13.28
C HIS A 246 3.79 -12.43 12.04
N GLY A 247 3.72 -11.20 11.57
CA GLY A 247 4.63 -10.72 10.54
C GLY A 247 3.97 -10.36 9.21
N ALA A 248 2.65 -10.37 9.10
CA ALA A 248 1.97 -9.76 7.95
C ALA A 248 2.30 -8.27 7.87
N ASN A 249 2.41 -7.74 6.65
CA ASN A 249 2.62 -6.31 6.42
C ASN A 249 1.31 -5.54 6.50
N ASP A 250 0.24 -6.12 5.92
CA ASP A 250 -1.07 -5.49 5.89
C ASP A 250 -2.16 -6.55 5.68
N LEU A 251 -3.42 -6.12 5.84
CA LEU A 251 -4.59 -6.97 5.69
C LEU A 251 -5.52 -6.42 4.61
N VAL A 252 -6.21 -7.31 3.92
CA VAL A 252 -7.29 -6.98 2.99
C VAL A 252 -8.54 -7.72 3.45
N GLN A 253 -9.58 -6.96 3.81
CA GLN A 253 -10.83 -7.56 4.28
C GLN A 253 -11.66 -8.08 3.11
N LYS A 254 -12.27 -9.25 3.29
CA LYS A 254 -13.27 -9.80 2.35
C LYS A 254 -14.66 -9.22 2.67
N PRO A 255 -15.50 -8.91 1.67
CA PRO A 255 -15.31 -9.15 0.23
C PRO A 255 -14.23 -8.27 -0.38
N ILE A 256 -13.46 -8.82 -1.32
CA ILE A 256 -12.32 -8.13 -1.93
C ILE A 256 -12.83 -7.00 -2.82
N GLU A 257 -12.47 -5.78 -2.46
CA GLU A 257 -12.64 -4.60 -3.30
C GLU A 257 -11.38 -4.39 -4.16
N GLU A 258 -11.52 -4.39 -5.50
CA GLU A 258 -10.40 -4.26 -6.44
C GLU A 258 -9.51 -3.06 -6.11
N ARG A 259 -10.14 -1.91 -5.85
CA ARG A 259 -9.45 -0.66 -5.52
C ARG A 259 -8.52 -0.81 -4.32
N LEU A 260 -9.05 -1.33 -3.20
CA LEU A 260 -8.31 -1.46 -1.95
C LEU A 260 -7.17 -2.47 -2.08
N LEU A 261 -7.45 -3.64 -2.66
CA LEU A 261 -6.45 -4.69 -2.89
C LEU A 261 -5.28 -4.17 -3.74
N VAL A 262 -5.58 -3.57 -4.90
CA VAL A 262 -4.56 -3.08 -5.83
C VAL A 262 -3.74 -1.96 -5.20
N THR A 263 -4.38 -1.01 -4.52
CA THR A 263 -3.67 0.09 -3.84
C THR A 263 -2.68 -0.45 -2.80
N LYS A 264 -3.13 -1.37 -1.94
CA LYS A 264 -2.28 -1.98 -0.90
C LYS A 264 -1.14 -2.80 -1.50
N LEU A 265 -1.40 -3.60 -2.55
CA LEU A 265 -0.35 -4.39 -3.22
C LEU A 265 0.70 -3.52 -3.89
N LEU A 266 0.30 -2.54 -4.69
CA LEU A 266 1.21 -1.62 -5.35
C LEU A 266 2.06 -0.83 -4.35
N PHE A 267 1.47 -0.49 -3.20
CA PHE A 267 2.21 0.10 -2.09
C PHE A 267 3.32 -0.83 -1.59
N GLN A 268 2.97 -2.04 -1.20
CA GLN A 268 3.94 -2.99 -0.63
C GLN A 268 5.06 -3.33 -1.62
N LEU A 269 4.75 -3.44 -2.90
CA LEU A 269 5.72 -3.60 -3.99
C LEU A 269 6.73 -2.45 -4.02
N ARG A 270 6.27 -1.21 -3.95
CA ARG A 270 7.13 -0.02 -4.00
C ARG A 270 8.02 0.07 -2.77
N VAL A 271 7.46 -0.11 -1.58
CA VAL A 271 8.23 -0.09 -0.32
C VAL A 271 9.28 -1.21 -0.31
N GLY A 272 8.90 -2.42 -0.70
CA GLY A 272 9.83 -3.55 -0.79
C GLY A 272 11.01 -3.26 -1.72
N ARG A 273 10.74 -2.71 -2.92
CA ARG A 273 11.80 -2.35 -3.88
C ARG A 273 12.73 -1.27 -3.35
N LEU A 274 12.18 -0.23 -2.72
CA LEU A 274 12.98 0.85 -2.12
C LEU A 274 13.91 0.32 -1.01
N LEU A 275 13.41 -0.58 -0.18
CA LEU A 275 14.21 -1.15 0.90
C LEU A 275 15.29 -2.09 0.37
N ARG A 276 14.99 -2.93 -0.65
CA ARG A 276 15.98 -3.78 -1.32
C ARG A 276 17.08 -2.95 -1.98
N ALA A 277 16.72 -1.90 -2.72
CA ALA A 277 17.69 -1.02 -3.36
C ALA A 277 18.65 -0.36 -2.36
N LYS A 278 18.16 0.00 -1.15
CA LYS A 278 19.03 0.55 -0.07
C LYS A 278 19.95 -0.50 0.57
N LEU A 279 19.59 -1.75 0.52
CA LEU A 279 20.39 -2.86 1.07
C LEU A 279 21.37 -3.43 0.05
N GLY A 280 21.39 -2.91 -1.21
CA GLY A 280 22.30 -3.37 -2.26
C GLY A 280 21.95 -4.77 -2.81
N GLN A 281 20.67 -5.15 -2.69
CA GLN A 281 20.14 -6.44 -3.19
C GLN A 281 19.23 -6.22 -4.39
#